data_c38fb38077ed180ea8ff617ab0de79de
#
_entry.id   c38fb38077ed180ea8ff617ab0de79de
#
_cell.length_a   1.000
_cell.length_b   1.000
_cell.length_c   1.000
_cell.angle_alpha   90.00
_cell.angle_beta   90.00
_cell.angle_gamma   90.00
#
_symmetry.space_group_name_H-M   'P 1'
#
loop_
_entity.id
_entity.type
_entity.pdbx_description
1 polymer ?
#
loop_
_entity_poly.entity_id
_entity_poly.type
_entity_poly.pdbx_seq_one_letter_code
_entity_poly.pdbx_strand_id
1 'polypeptide(L)'
;MSQNGSSTYSTAGVGLYAQIAPNEDWTFVFGGQDATDIDGTSVQLNNFSDEHYTSFASLSYTPTIKGLGAGQYSVMLYNVPGVKKQPETTNGWSLNISQDLGEKLAIFGRVNGVSGHTATINQSYVLGAVYNNPLDRNPLDQIGLAFAYNKIDEDAVGSKLNHDSEKIIEGYWAWGISKWMTLTPDIQFYIDPASNPKSDYATVFTLRSTFFF
;
A
#
# COMPACT_ATOMS: atom_id res chain seq x y z
N MET A 1 7.33 -4.89 2.35
CA MET A 1 6.36 -3.88 1.90
C MET A 1 4.98 -4.20 2.39
N SER A 2 4.22 -3.20 2.80
CA SER A 2 2.85 -3.42 3.21
C SER A 2 2.02 -3.81 2.00
N GLN A 3 1.43 -4.98 2.03
CA GLN A 3 0.39 -5.31 1.10
C GLN A 3 -0.92 -4.69 1.57
N ASN A 4 -1.51 -3.94 0.69
CA ASN A 4 -2.85 -3.43 0.85
C ASN A 4 -3.79 -4.56 0.41
N GLY A 5 -4.80 -4.91 1.16
CA GLY A 5 -5.83 -5.88 0.75
C GLY A 5 -6.61 -5.51 -0.52
N SER A 6 -6.15 -4.49 -1.23
CA SER A 6 -6.73 -3.97 -2.47
C SER A 6 -6.39 -4.76 -3.74
N SER A 7 -5.73 -5.91 -3.61
CA SER A 7 -5.46 -6.80 -4.77
C SER A 7 -6.72 -7.37 -5.43
N THR A 8 -7.88 -7.13 -4.86
CA THR A 8 -9.18 -7.64 -5.30
C THR A 8 -10.02 -6.64 -6.08
N TYR A 9 -9.50 -5.46 -6.42
CA TYR A 9 -10.21 -4.53 -7.30
C TYR A 9 -10.34 -5.12 -8.71
N SER A 10 -11.51 -4.96 -9.30
CA SER A 10 -11.74 -5.30 -10.69
C SER A 10 -10.76 -4.56 -11.60
N THR A 11 -10.23 -5.25 -12.61
CA THR A 11 -9.19 -4.70 -13.49
C THR A 11 -9.74 -3.69 -14.50
N ALA A 12 -11.03 -3.78 -14.83
CA ALA A 12 -11.71 -2.83 -15.71
C ALA A 12 -13.16 -2.70 -15.28
N GLY A 13 -13.56 -1.54 -14.83
CA GLY A 13 -14.94 -1.25 -14.43
C GLY A 13 -15.20 0.25 -14.55
N VAL A 14 -16.47 0.61 -14.72
CA VAL A 14 -16.88 2.02 -14.66
C VAL A 14 -17.01 2.42 -13.21
N GLY A 15 -16.37 3.52 -12.83
CA GLY A 15 -16.42 4.04 -11.48
C GLY A 15 -16.63 5.55 -11.45
N LEU A 16 -17.12 6.00 -10.32
CA LEU A 16 -17.27 7.42 -10.01
C LEU A 16 -16.71 7.67 -8.61
N TYR A 17 -16.02 8.79 -8.46
CA TYR A 17 -15.62 9.26 -7.14
C TYR A 17 -15.87 10.77 -7.01
N ALA A 18 -16.02 11.22 -5.78
CA ALA A 18 -16.09 12.63 -5.44
C ALA A 18 -14.97 12.96 -4.43
N GLN A 19 -14.41 14.13 -4.56
CA GLN A 19 -13.42 14.68 -3.65
C GLN A 19 -13.90 16.02 -3.11
N ILE A 20 -13.81 16.18 -1.80
CA ILE A 20 -14.15 17.42 -1.08
C ILE A 20 -12.91 17.83 -0.28
N ALA A 21 -12.43 19.05 -0.52
CA ALA A 21 -11.33 19.66 0.22
C ALA A 21 -11.85 20.95 0.85
N PRO A 22 -12.34 20.93 2.10
CA PRO A 22 -12.90 22.11 2.75
C PRO A 22 -11.84 23.19 3.06
N ASN A 23 -10.58 22.80 3.15
CA ASN A 23 -9.41 23.65 3.28
C ASN A 23 -8.16 22.94 2.75
N GLU A 24 -6.98 23.55 2.89
CA GLU A 24 -5.71 23.04 2.38
C GLU A 24 -5.22 21.77 3.10
N ASP A 25 -5.65 21.57 4.35
CA ASP A 25 -5.19 20.45 5.17
C ASP A 25 -6.08 19.20 5.06
N TRP A 26 -7.35 19.36 4.75
CA TRP A 26 -8.31 18.27 4.79
C TRP A 26 -8.81 17.88 3.42
N THR A 27 -8.75 16.58 3.13
CA THR A 27 -9.33 15.99 1.91
C THR A 27 -10.17 14.77 2.26
N PHE A 28 -11.40 14.75 1.79
CA PHE A 28 -12.31 13.64 1.88
C PHE A 28 -12.59 13.11 0.46
N VAL A 29 -12.41 11.80 0.24
CA VAL A 29 -12.67 11.14 -1.05
C VAL A 29 -13.57 9.95 -0.80
N PHE A 30 -14.59 9.80 -1.62
CA PHE A 30 -15.45 8.62 -1.62
C PHE A 30 -15.90 8.27 -3.03
N GLY A 31 -16.18 7.01 -3.25
CA GLY A 31 -16.58 6.57 -4.59
C GLY A 31 -16.91 5.09 -4.65
N GLY A 32 -17.25 4.68 -5.85
CA GLY A 32 -17.52 3.29 -6.17
C GLY A 32 -17.18 2.96 -7.59
N GLN A 33 -16.98 1.67 -7.85
CA GLN A 33 -16.65 1.10 -9.14
C GLN A 33 -17.42 -0.19 -9.31
N ASP A 34 -17.89 -0.45 -10.51
CA ASP A 34 -18.46 -1.75 -10.87
C ASP A 34 -17.44 -2.87 -10.64
N ALA A 35 -17.86 -3.91 -9.93
CA ALA A 35 -17.04 -5.06 -9.57
C ALA A 35 -17.48 -6.36 -10.28
N THR A 36 -18.48 -6.30 -11.14
CA THR A 36 -19.13 -7.49 -11.72
C THR A 36 -18.19 -8.30 -12.59
N ASP A 37 -17.27 -7.64 -13.30
CA ASP A 37 -16.35 -8.29 -14.24
C ASP A 37 -14.89 -8.18 -13.81
N ILE A 38 -14.45 -9.11 -12.97
CA ILE A 38 -13.06 -9.16 -12.48
C ILE A 38 -12.04 -9.44 -13.60
N ASP A 39 -12.47 -10.13 -14.68
CA ASP A 39 -11.61 -10.49 -15.81
C ASP A 39 -11.78 -9.57 -17.02
N GLY A 40 -12.64 -8.57 -16.91
CA GLY A 40 -13.01 -7.70 -18.01
C GLY A 40 -11.82 -6.93 -18.56
N THR A 41 -11.50 -7.19 -19.79
CA THR A 41 -10.62 -6.35 -20.61
C THR A 41 -11.40 -5.25 -21.34
N SER A 42 -12.74 -5.28 -21.27
CA SER A 42 -13.64 -4.34 -21.90
C SER A 42 -14.61 -3.75 -20.87
N VAL A 43 -14.86 -2.47 -20.96
CA VAL A 43 -15.87 -1.78 -20.16
C VAL A 43 -17.26 -2.26 -20.62
N GLN A 44 -17.99 -2.94 -19.72
CA GLN A 44 -19.35 -3.39 -19.97
C GLN A 44 -20.33 -2.52 -19.17
N LEU A 45 -21.13 -1.73 -19.87
CA LEU A 45 -22.16 -0.89 -19.22
C LEU A 45 -23.44 -1.68 -18.87
N ASN A 46 -23.59 -2.89 -19.41
CA ASN A 46 -24.77 -3.72 -19.21
C ASN A 46 -24.87 -4.33 -17.80
N ASN A 47 -23.78 -4.33 -17.06
CA ASN A 47 -23.67 -4.97 -15.74
C ASN A 47 -24.01 -4.03 -14.57
N PHE A 48 -24.35 -2.77 -14.86
CA PHE A 48 -24.76 -1.80 -13.84
C PHE A 48 -26.00 -2.23 -13.03
N SER A 49 -26.79 -3.16 -13.56
CA SER A 49 -27.97 -3.70 -12.88
C SER A 49 -27.67 -4.83 -11.91
N ASP A 50 -26.46 -5.37 -11.89
CA ASP A 50 -26.14 -6.58 -11.13
C ASP A 50 -25.76 -6.30 -9.67
N GLU A 51 -25.79 -5.02 -9.26
CA GLU A 51 -25.66 -4.52 -7.88
C GLU A 51 -24.33 -4.88 -7.17
N HIS A 52 -23.28 -5.22 -7.92
CA HIS A 52 -21.98 -5.54 -7.38
C HIS A 52 -21.01 -4.34 -7.53
N TYR A 53 -20.94 -3.51 -6.50
CA TYR A 53 -20.09 -2.31 -6.51
C TYR A 53 -19.02 -2.37 -5.43
N THR A 54 -17.76 -2.20 -5.82
CA THR A 54 -16.70 -1.82 -4.89
C THR A 54 -16.96 -0.39 -4.44
N SER A 55 -16.91 -0.15 -3.15
CA SER A 55 -17.06 1.19 -2.57
C SER A 55 -15.92 1.52 -1.64
N PHE A 56 -15.55 2.78 -1.56
CA PHE A 56 -14.51 3.26 -0.65
C PHE A 56 -14.80 4.67 -0.15
N ALA A 57 -14.25 4.97 1.02
CA ALA A 57 -14.18 6.30 1.59
C ALA A 57 -12.82 6.51 2.25
N SER A 58 -12.22 7.67 2.06
CA SER A 58 -10.97 8.06 2.70
C SER A 58 -11.02 9.48 3.22
N LEU A 59 -10.33 9.70 4.34
CA LEU A 59 -10.10 11.00 4.93
C LEU A 59 -8.59 11.18 5.09
N SER A 60 -8.08 12.33 4.62
CA SER A 60 -6.68 12.70 4.75
C SER A 60 -6.56 14.06 5.43
N TYR A 61 -5.56 14.16 6.31
CA TYR A 61 -5.16 15.38 6.99
C TYR A 61 -3.67 15.64 6.75
N THR A 62 -3.32 16.78 6.18
CA THR A 62 -1.97 17.11 5.70
C THR A 62 -1.46 18.42 6.32
N PRO A 63 -1.28 18.49 7.67
CA PRO A 63 -0.84 19.70 8.33
C PRO A 63 0.64 19.97 8.12
N THR A 64 1.03 21.24 8.23
CA THR A 64 2.41 21.64 8.49
C THR A 64 2.57 21.97 9.97
N ILE A 65 3.29 21.11 10.72
CA ILE A 65 3.47 21.27 12.16
C ILE A 65 4.73 22.11 12.43
N LYS A 66 4.56 23.24 13.12
CA LYS A 66 5.68 24.15 13.46
C LYS A 66 6.77 23.39 14.24
N GLY A 67 7.99 23.43 13.71
CA GLY A 67 9.16 22.80 14.31
C GLY A 67 9.37 21.33 13.94
N LEU A 68 8.39 20.68 13.31
CA LEU A 68 8.52 19.32 12.76
C LEU A 68 8.60 19.33 11.24
N GLY A 69 7.61 19.89 10.56
CA GLY A 69 7.51 19.85 9.10
C GLY A 69 6.14 19.38 8.62
N ALA A 70 6.07 18.93 7.38
CA ALA A 70 4.84 18.42 6.77
C ALA A 70 4.45 17.07 7.37
N GLY A 71 3.17 16.91 7.64
CA GLY A 71 2.56 15.65 8.05
C GLY A 71 1.55 15.16 7.02
N GLN A 72 1.31 13.86 6.98
CA GLN A 72 0.23 13.25 6.22
C GLN A 72 -0.36 12.10 7.02
N TYR A 73 -1.63 12.21 7.35
CA TYR A 73 -2.39 11.24 8.12
C TYR A 73 -3.63 10.87 7.33
N SER A 74 -3.85 9.59 7.10
CA SER A 74 -5.02 9.18 6.34
C SER A 74 -5.63 7.89 6.86
N VAL A 75 -6.94 7.78 6.75
CA VAL A 75 -7.72 6.58 6.96
C VAL A 75 -8.53 6.29 5.70
N MET A 76 -8.60 5.02 5.31
CA MET A 76 -9.43 4.55 4.21
C MET A 76 -10.20 3.32 4.66
N LEU A 77 -11.47 3.27 4.27
CA LEU A 77 -12.35 2.12 4.39
C LEU A 77 -12.81 1.72 2.99
N TYR A 78 -12.93 0.43 2.74
CA TYR A 78 -13.45 -0.06 1.48
C TYR A 78 -14.23 -1.37 1.65
N ASN A 79 -15.14 -1.60 0.72
CA ASN A 79 -15.89 -2.84 0.58
C ASN A 79 -15.78 -3.32 -0.87
N VAL A 80 -15.48 -4.59 -1.06
CA VAL A 80 -15.49 -5.27 -2.36
C VAL A 80 -16.49 -6.42 -2.25
N PRO A 81 -17.58 -6.39 -3.00
CA PRO A 81 -18.60 -7.45 -2.93
C PRO A 81 -18.08 -8.77 -3.46
N GLY A 82 -18.67 -9.86 -3.01
CA GLY A 82 -18.43 -11.18 -3.58
C GLY A 82 -18.94 -11.25 -5.01
N VAL A 83 -18.13 -11.78 -5.91
CA VAL A 83 -18.45 -12.01 -7.33
C VAL A 83 -18.06 -13.42 -7.74
N LYS A 84 -18.47 -13.88 -8.93
CA LYS A 84 -18.33 -15.28 -9.39
C LYS A 84 -16.93 -15.90 -9.15
N LYS A 85 -15.86 -15.12 -9.33
CA LYS A 85 -14.48 -15.60 -9.15
C LYS A 85 -13.90 -15.36 -7.76
N GLN A 86 -14.53 -14.51 -7.00
CA GLN A 86 -14.21 -14.18 -5.62
C GLN A 86 -15.53 -14.13 -4.85
N PRO A 87 -16.07 -15.28 -4.42
CA PRO A 87 -17.43 -15.36 -3.89
C PRO A 87 -17.61 -14.66 -2.53
N GLU A 88 -16.52 -14.40 -1.82
CA GLU A 88 -16.58 -13.76 -0.51
C GLU A 88 -16.47 -12.24 -0.59
N THR A 89 -17.28 -11.55 0.19
CA THR A 89 -17.20 -10.10 0.35
C THR A 89 -15.99 -9.73 1.19
N THR A 90 -15.22 -8.78 0.70
CA THR A 90 -14.04 -8.25 1.37
C THR A 90 -14.33 -6.88 1.96
N ASN A 91 -14.07 -6.70 3.26
CA ASN A 91 -14.05 -5.39 3.92
C ASN A 91 -12.63 -5.08 4.35
N GLY A 92 -12.15 -3.90 4.03
CA GLY A 92 -10.81 -3.51 4.36
C GLY A 92 -10.70 -2.08 4.90
N TRP A 93 -9.62 -1.85 5.61
CA TRP A 93 -9.27 -0.56 6.15
C TRP A 93 -7.76 -0.33 6.10
N SER A 94 -7.36 0.92 6.02
CA SER A 94 -5.96 1.34 6.04
C SER A 94 -5.80 2.61 6.86
N LEU A 95 -4.81 2.64 7.73
CA LEU A 95 -4.34 3.82 8.44
C LEU A 95 -2.91 4.10 8.00
N ASN A 96 -2.64 5.32 7.54
CA ASN A 96 -1.29 5.74 7.15
C ASN A 96 -0.92 7.01 7.89
N ILE A 97 0.32 7.07 8.34
CA ILE A 97 0.92 8.20 9.03
C ILE A 97 2.28 8.46 8.39
N SER A 98 2.55 9.70 8.05
CA SER A 98 3.88 10.16 7.67
C SER A 98 4.11 11.53 8.29
N GLN A 99 5.31 11.78 8.83
CA GLN A 99 5.67 13.03 9.47
C GLN A 99 7.13 13.36 9.22
N ASP A 100 7.37 14.55 8.71
CA ASP A 100 8.71 15.12 8.65
C ASP A 100 9.19 15.50 10.06
N LEU A 101 10.44 15.21 10.35
CA LEU A 101 11.13 15.57 11.58
C LEU A 101 12.30 16.49 11.22
N GLY A 102 11.99 17.75 10.98
CA GLY A 102 12.92 18.73 10.43
C GLY A 102 13.07 18.60 8.92
N GLU A 103 14.22 18.98 8.39
CA GLU A 103 14.45 19.12 6.94
C GLU A 103 14.83 17.81 6.24
N LYS A 104 15.40 16.85 6.97
CA LYS A 104 16.01 15.66 6.36
C LYS A 104 15.37 14.34 6.77
N LEU A 105 14.82 14.25 7.96
CA LEU A 105 14.27 12.99 8.45
C LEU A 105 12.75 12.99 8.29
N ALA A 106 12.22 11.88 7.80
CA ALA A 106 10.80 11.58 7.85
C ALA A 106 10.59 10.19 8.45
N ILE A 107 9.52 10.02 9.21
CA ILE A 107 9.06 8.72 9.71
C ILE A 107 7.70 8.42 9.12
N PHE A 108 7.42 7.13 8.92
CA PHE A 108 6.11 6.71 8.48
C PHE A 108 5.66 5.42 9.16
N GLY A 109 4.35 5.27 9.26
CA GLY A 109 3.71 4.06 9.74
C GLY A 109 2.48 3.74 8.91
N ARG A 110 2.19 2.46 8.74
CA ARG A 110 0.99 1.98 8.07
C ARG A 110 0.44 0.77 8.78
N VAL A 111 -0.87 0.74 8.96
CA VAL A 111 -1.59 -0.43 9.46
C VAL A 111 -2.74 -0.69 8.51
N ASN A 112 -2.85 -1.92 8.02
CA ASN A 112 -3.91 -2.35 7.13
C ASN A 112 -4.58 -3.60 7.70
N GLY A 113 -5.86 -3.74 7.44
CA GLY A 113 -6.60 -4.96 7.74
C GLY A 113 -7.64 -5.25 6.67
N VAL A 114 -7.89 -6.54 6.45
CA VAL A 114 -8.88 -7.03 5.49
C VAL A 114 -9.56 -8.27 6.06
N SER A 115 -10.85 -8.45 5.78
CA SER A 115 -11.64 -9.64 6.08
C SER A 115 -12.16 -10.26 4.79
N GLY A 116 -12.68 -11.49 4.87
CA GLY A 116 -13.30 -12.18 3.74
C GLY A 116 -12.39 -13.20 3.07
N HIS A 117 -11.26 -13.59 3.67
CA HIS A 117 -10.36 -14.68 3.23
C HIS A 117 -9.94 -14.60 1.75
N THR A 118 -9.90 -13.40 1.19
CA THR A 118 -9.60 -13.16 -0.23
C THR A 118 -8.15 -12.75 -0.47
N ALA A 119 -7.44 -12.36 0.58
CA ALA A 119 -6.06 -11.91 0.53
C ALA A 119 -5.17 -12.81 1.40
N THR A 120 -4.00 -13.18 0.89
CA THR A 120 -2.99 -13.94 1.63
C THR A 120 -2.57 -13.27 2.94
N ILE A 121 -2.56 -11.95 2.98
CA ILE A 121 -2.23 -11.16 4.15
C ILE A 121 -3.50 -10.44 4.63
N ASN A 122 -3.99 -10.81 5.82
CA ASN A 122 -5.17 -10.21 6.41
C ASN A 122 -4.88 -8.98 7.29
N GLN A 123 -3.66 -8.86 7.82
CA GLN A 123 -3.20 -7.67 8.53
C GLN A 123 -1.74 -7.37 8.19
N SER A 124 -1.42 -6.09 8.06
CA SER A 124 -0.06 -5.63 7.79
C SER A 124 0.26 -4.40 8.63
N TYR A 125 1.41 -4.42 9.28
CA TYR A 125 1.94 -3.35 10.11
C TYR A 125 3.29 -2.96 9.56
N VAL A 126 3.48 -1.69 9.22
CA VAL A 126 4.74 -1.17 8.69
C VAL A 126 5.16 0.05 9.49
N LEU A 127 6.45 0.10 9.80
CA LEU A 127 7.10 1.27 10.37
C LEU A 127 8.40 1.51 9.62
N GLY A 128 8.69 2.76 9.30
CA GLY A 128 9.95 3.09 8.64
C GLY A 128 10.36 4.53 8.82
N ALA A 129 11.58 4.79 8.37
CA ALA A 129 12.18 6.11 8.35
C ALA A 129 12.92 6.34 7.04
N VAL A 130 12.96 7.60 6.65
CA VAL A 130 13.62 8.07 5.43
C VAL A 130 14.51 9.24 5.80
N TYR A 131 15.76 9.22 5.31
CA TYR A 131 16.69 10.32 5.45
C TYR A 131 16.99 10.91 4.07
N ASN A 132 16.56 12.13 3.86
CA ASN A 132 16.67 12.85 2.60
C ASN A 132 18.03 13.53 2.47
N ASN A 133 18.58 13.51 1.25
CA ASN A 133 19.85 14.15 0.89
C ASN A 133 20.97 13.86 1.91
N PRO A 134 21.30 12.59 2.15
CA PRO A 134 22.23 12.19 3.23
C PRO A 134 23.64 12.74 3.08
N LEU A 135 24.07 13.01 1.88
CA LEU A 135 25.42 13.51 1.58
C LEU A 135 25.44 14.99 1.15
N ASP A 136 24.32 15.71 1.24
CA ASP A 136 24.15 17.08 0.75
C ASP A 136 24.60 17.29 -0.71
N ARG A 137 24.52 16.21 -1.51
CA ARG A 137 25.03 16.16 -2.88
C ARG A 137 23.93 16.40 -3.92
N ASN A 138 22.80 15.73 -3.73
CA ASN A 138 21.68 15.77 -4.67
C ASN A 138 20.36 15.69 -3.89
N PRO A 139 19.40 16.62 -4.09
CA PRO A 139 18.12 16.61 -3.40
C PRO A 139 17.28 15.34 -3.65
N LEU A 140 17.58 14.57 -4.69
CA LEU A 140 16.94 13.29 -4.98
C LEU A 140 17.56 12.11 -4.23
N ASP A 141 18.67 12.32 -3.52
CA ASP A 141 19.26 11.27 -2.68
C ASP A 141 18.38 10.99 -1.49
N GLN A 142 18.15 9.71 -1.21
CA GLN A 142 17.32 9.27 -0.10
C GLN A 142 17.76 7.89 0.38
N ILE A 143 17.92 7.73 1.68
CA ILE A 143 18.11 6.42 2.31
C ILE A 143 16.84 6.10 3.11
N GLY A 144 16.32 4.90 2.93
CA GLY A 144 15.16 4.41 3.66
C GLY A 144 15.43 3.09 4.35
N LEU A 145 14.82 2.93 5.53
CA LEU A 145 14.75 1.69 6.27
C LEU A 145 13.32 1.46 6.71
N ALA A 146 12.81 0.25 6.49
CA ALA A 146 11.46 -0.13 6.90
C ALA A 146 11.46 -1.53 7.52
N PHE A 147 10.52 -1.74 8.42
CA PHE A 147 10.14 -3.03 8.98
C PHE A 147 8.66 -3.27 8.71
N ALA A 148 8.32 -4.46 8.26
CA ALA A 148 6.94 -4.90 8.12
C ALA A 148 6.71 -6.20 8.90
N TYR A 149 5.52 -6.31 9.50
CA TYR A 149 4.96 -7.52 10.07
C TYR A 149 3.61 -7.78 9.39
N ASN A 150 3.51 -8.93 8.72
CA ASN A 150 2.33 -9.35 7.99
C ASN A 150 1.75 -10.59 8.67
N LYS A 151 0.46 -10.55 9.00
CA LYS A 151 -0.30 -11.71 9.45
C LYS A 151 -0.95 -12.37 8.24
N ILE A 152 -0.74 -13.69 8.14
CA ILE A 152 -1.21 -14.48 7.01
C ILE A 152 -2.62 -15.00 7.31
N ASP A 153 -3.46 -15.05 6.30
CA ASP A 153 -4.78 -15.65 6.37
C ASP A 153 -4.66 -17.14 5.98
N GLU A 154 -4.73 -18.01 6.96
CA GLU A 154 -4.62 -19.47 6.76
C GLU A 154 -5.78 -20.00 5.90
N ASP A 155 -6.97 -19.42 6.00
CA ASP A 155 -8.14 -19.84 5.23
C ASP A 155 -8.00 -19.45 3.75
N ALA A 156 -7.38 -18.31 3.46
CA ALA A 156 -7.11 -17.88 2.09
C ALA A 156 -6.01 -18.71 1.38
N VAL A 157 -5.04 -19.21 2.14
CA VAL A 157 -3.87 -19.91 1.57
C VAL A 157 -4.00 -21.43 1.69
N GLY A 158 -4.89 -21.91 2.55
CA GLY A 158 -5.04 -23.31 2.91
C GLY A 158 -3.89 -23.82 3.79
N SER A 159 -4.02 -25.03 4.32
CA SER A 159 -3.17 -25.63 5.35
C SER A 159 -1.70 -25.94 4.92
N LYS A 160 -1.17 -25.21 3.97
CA LYS A 160 0.20 -25.43 3.43
C LYS A 160 1.25 -24.54 4.04
N LEU A 161 0.85 -23.60 4.91
CA LEU A 161 1.78 -22.68 5.56
C LEU A 161 2.34 -23.29 6.84
N ASN A 162 3.63 -23.12 7.04
CA ASN A 162 4.31 -23.49 8.28
C ASN A 162 4.25 -22.36 9.34
N HIS A 163 3.89 -21.15 8.94
CA HIS A 163 3.92 -19.94 9.77
C HIS A 163 2.66 -19.10 9.52
N ASP A 164 2.16 -18.45 10.56
CA ASP A 164 1.00 -17.59 10.55
C ASP A 164 1.34 -16.12 10.26
N SER A 165 2.62 -15.81 10.14
CA SER A 165 3.11 -14.45 9.96
C SER A 165 4.42 -14.41 9.20
N GLU A 166 4.66 -13.29 8.54
CA GLU A 166 5.87 -12.96 7.82
C GLU A 166 6.44 -11.65 8.35
N LYS A 167 7.77 -11.54 8.44
CA LYS A 167 8.45 -10.29 8.80
C LYS A 167 9.39 -9.88 7.67
N ILE A 168 9.44 -8.59 7.40
CA ILE A 168 10.27 -8.05 6.32
C ILE A 168 11.08 -6.88 6.88
N ILE A 169 12.38 -6.87 6.59
CA ILE A 169 13.26 -5.73 6.79
C ILE A 169 13.71 -5.27 5.42
N GLU A 170 13.49 -4.02 5.09
CA GLU A 170 13.85 -3.41 3.81
C GLU A 170 14.78 -2.22 4.02
N GLY A 171 15.84 -2.15 3.23
CA GLY A 171 16.73 -1.00 3.15
C GLY A 171 17.01 -0.63 1.71
N TYR A 172 16.95 0.66 1.40
CA TYR A 172 17.23 1.16 0.07
C TYR A 172 18.03 2.46 0.09
N TRP A 173 18.71 2.74 -1.02
CA TRP A 173 19.32 4.03 -1.27
C TRP A 173 18.93 4.52 -2.67
N ALA A 174 18.05 5.49 -2.73
CA ALA A 174 17.78 6.22 -3.96
C ALA A 174 18.95 7.20 -4.21
N TRP A 175 19.79 6.86 -5.16
CA TRP A 175 20.95 7.68 -5.55
C TRP A 175 20.58 8.56 -6.75
N GLY A 176 20.54 9.86 -6.53
CA GLY A 176 20.35 10.85 -7.60
C GLY A 176 21.58 10.91 -8.52
N ILE A 177 21.49 10.30 -9.68
CA ILE A 177 22.55 10.34 -10.70
C ILE A 177 22.60 11.73 -11.33
N SER A 178 21.44 12.32 -11.54
CA SER A 178 21.27 13.68 -12.07
C SER A 178 19.97 14.28 -11.52
N LYS A 179 19.63 15.50 -11.92
CA LYS A 179 18.35 16.14 -11.54
C LYS A 179 17.10 15.46 -12.14
N TRP A 180 17.28 14.55 -13.08
CA TRP A 180 16.20 13.87 -13.81
C TRP A 180 16.28 12.34 -13.71
N MET A 181 17.25 11.79 -12.95
CA MET A 181 17.40 10.33 -12.83
C MET A 181 17.87 9.92 -11.44
N THR A 182 17.22 8.89 -10.89
CA THR A 182 17.72 8.15 -9.73
C THR A 182 17.96 6.69 -10.04
N LEU A 183 18.96 6.10 -9.38
CA LEU A 183 19.22 4.66 -9.33
C LEU A 183 19.05 4.20 -7.88
N THR A 184 18.22 3.19 -7.65
CA THR A 184 17.85 2.75 -6.30
C THR A 184 18.15 1.26 -6.14
N PRO A 185 19.33 0.88 -5.62
CA PRO A 185 19.52 -0.44 -5.04
C PRO A 185 18.62 -0.60 -3.80
N ASP A 186 18.04 -1.77 -3.66
CA ASP A 186 17.14 -2.15 -2.59
C ASP A 186 17.43 -3.59 -2.16
N ILE A 187 17.37 -3.84 -0.86
CA ILE A 187 17.51 -5.18 -0.29
C ILE A 187 16.37 -5.42 0.70
N GLN A 188 15.75 -6.58 0.57
CA GLN A 188 14.69 -7.03 1.48
C GLN A 188 15.06 -8.39 2.06
N PHE A 189 14.95 -8.50 3.37
CA PHE A 189 15.07 -9.75 4.12
C PHE A 189 13.70 -10.17 4.61
N TYR A 190 13.31 -11.38 4.22
CA TYR A 190 12.09 -12.02 4.67
C TYR A 190 12.42 -13.07 5.71
N ILE A 191 11.68 -13.08 6.79
CA ILE A 191 11.66 -14.13 7.82
C ILE A 191 10.28 -14.76 7.72
N ASP A 192 10.23 -16.07 7.61
CA ASP A 192 9.01 -16.87 7.41
C ASP A 192 8.20 -16.40 6.17
N PRO A 193 8.80 -16.37 4.95
CA PRO A 193 8.18 -15.77 3.78
C PRO A 193 6.88 -16.47 3.37
N ALA A 194 5.76 -15.74 3.34
CA ALA A 194 4.44 -16.27 2.99
C ALA A 194 4.38 -16.88 1.58
N SER A 195 5.13 -16.32 0.64
CA SER A 195 5.18 -16.82 -0.75
C SER A 195 6.10 -18.04 -0.94
N ASN A 196 6.91 -18.40 0.06
CA ASN A 196 7.80 -19.55 0.03
C ASN A 196 7.78 -20.32 1.35
N PRO A 197 6.72 -21.06 1.66
CA PRO A 197 6.52 -21.72 2.96
C PRO A 197 7.51 -22.84 3.26
N LYS A 198 8.41 -23.18 2.34
CA LYS A 198 9.46 -24.19 2.53
C LYS A 198 10.78 -23.60 3.03
N SER A 199 10.85 -22.29 3.19
CA SER A 199 12.07 -21.58 3.53
C SER A 199 11.81 -20.65 4.70
N ASP A 200 12.65 -20.74 5.73
CA ASP A 200 12.54 -19.87 6.91
C ASP A 200 13.03 -18.44 6.59
N TYR A 201 13.82 -18.27 5.54
CA TYR A 201 14.39 -16.99 5.13
C TYR A 201 14.42 -16.83 3.61
N ALA A 202 14.24 -15.59 3.15
CA ALA A 202 14.48 -15.21 1.77
C ALA A 202 15.12 -13.83 1.69
N THR A 203 15.92 -13.59 0.66
CA THR A 203 16.52 -12.29 0.40
C THR A 203 16.19 -11.87 -1.03
N VAL A 204 15.73 -10.65 -1.20
CA VAL A 204 15.41 -10.08 -2.51
C VAL A 204 16.29 -8.85 -2.73
N PHE A 205 16.96 -8.80 -3.87
CA PHE A 205 17.70 -7.64 -4.34
C PHE A 205 16.97 -7.02 -5.52
N THR A 206 16.74 -5.72 -5.47
CA THR A 206 16.10 -4.98 -6.55
C THR A 206 16.97 -3.81 -6.96
N LEU A 207 17.03 -3.52 -8.24
CA LEU A 207 17.65 -2.31 -8.79
C LEU A 207 16.59 -1.58 -9.61
N ARG A 208 16.22 -0.37 -9.19
CA ARG A 208 15.22 0.47 -9.86
C ARG A 208 15.90 1.69 -10.46
N SER A 209 15.55 2.03 -11.70
CA SER A 209 15.87 3.31 -12.32
C SER A 209 14.59 4.13 -12.48
N THR A 210 14.60 5.37 -12.00
CA THR A 210 13.48 6.30 -12.15
C THR A 210 13.94 7.52 -12.95
N PHE A 211 13.17 7.87 -13.97
CA PHE A 211 13.39 9.04 -14.81
C PHE A 211 12.28 10.05 -14.59
N PHE A 212 12.64 11.32 -14.44
CA PHE A 212 11.74 12.46 -14.29
C PHE A 212 11.80 13.30 -15.58
N PHE A 213 10.66 13.54 -16.20
CA PHE A 213 10.51 14.28 -17.47
C PHE A 213 9.84 15.62 -17.27
#